data_bd1cd0934ceb9faeae4627932a0ebd3e
#
_entry.id   bd1cd0934ceb9faeae4627932a0ebd3e
#
_cell.length_a   1.000
_cell.length_b   1.000
_cell.length_c   1.000
_cell.angle_alpha   90.00
_cell.angle_beta   90.00
_cell.angle_gamma   90.00
#
_symmetry.space_group_name_H-M   'P 1'
#
loop_
_entity.id
_entity.type
_entity.pdbx_description
1 polymer ?
#
loop_
_entity_poly.entity_id
_entity_poly.type
_entity_poly.pdbx_seq_one_letter_code
_entity_poly.pdbx_strand_id
1 'polypeptide(L)'
;VKILLYSMNFAPELVGIGKYSGEMAQWLHAKGHDVRVIASPPFFPNWAPFEGYSAWAYRKTDWNGITVWRAPTWIPARPRALARLAHLFSFMVSSLPLLLAQIRWKPDLVFVVEPPLFCAPSVLFFSRMIGIKSWLHIQDYEVDAAFGMGLVRGARVRRFALSVERWLLGRFNRVSTISAAMLDKAKDKGIDESRLVLLPNWVDVRSIFPQPAGASDASGTTGYRSMLGIPADEVVVLYAGSLGAKQGIELLADAAHRLVAAAHIHFVFCGNGPSREPLKAACANLPRVHFIDLQPAERLNDLLGMADIHVLPQRADAADLVMPSKLAGMLASGKAVIVTAHAGTELSNVVSGRGMVVAPGDADALADAIAQLAMSRPQREAMGAAARSFAETELD
;
A
#
# COMPACT_ATOMS: atom_id res chain seq x y z
N VAL A 1 -22.00 -16.45 -5.83
CA VAL A 1 -21.70 -15.58 -6.98
C VAL A 1 -20.35 -15.98 -7.57
N LYS A 2 -20.25 -16.05 -8.90
CA LYS A 2 -18.99 -16.31 -9.62
C LYS A 2 -18.29 -14.99 -9.90
N ILE A 3 -17.14 -14.78 -9.30
CA ILE A 3 -16.39 -13.53 -9.41
C ILE A 3 -15.06 -13.79 -10.14
N LEU A 4 -14.87 -13.11 -11.25
CA LEU A 4 -13.59 -13.08 -11.94
C LEU A 4 -12.79 -11.86 -11.46
N LEU A 5 -11.77 -12.08 -10.68
CA LEU A 5 -10.80 -11.06 -10.29
C LEU A 5 -9.72 -10.95 -11.36
N TYR A 6 -9.59 -9.78 -11.97
CA TYR A 6 -8.60 -9.49 -12.98
C TYR A 6 -7.63 -8.43 -12.48
N SER A 7 -6.51 -8.90 -11.95
CA SER A 7 -5.50 -8.07 -11.31
C SER A 7 -4.10 -8.50 -11.74
N MET A 8 -3.32 -7.58 -12.27
CA MET A 8 -1.95 -7.89 -12.68
C MET A 8 -1.12 -8.38 -11.49
N ASN A 9 -1.17 -7.64 -10.38
CA ASN A 9 -0.50 -8.00 -9.13
C ASN A 9 -1.44 -8.84 -8.27
N PHE A 10 -0.95 -9.97 -7.78
CA PHE A 10 -1.71 -10.89 -6.94
C PHE A 10 -0.79 -11.67 -6.01
N ALA A 11 -1.36 -12.27 -4.96
CA ALA A 11 -0.64 -13.18 -4.07
C ALA A 11 0.23 -14.20 -4.86
N PRO A 12 1.41 -14.59 -4.35
CA PRO A 12 1.95 -14.36 -3.00
C PRO A 12 2.73 -13.04 -2.81
N GLU A 13 2.47 -11.99 -3.57
CA GLU A 13 3.04 -10.68 -3.31
C GLU A 13 2.52 -10.14 -1.97
N LEU A 14 3.45 -9.81 -1.04
CA LEU A 14 3.11 -9.44 0.34
C LEU A 14 2.88 -7.93 0.52
N VAL A 15 3.02 -7.14 -0.53
CA VAL A 15 2.93 -5.68 -0.46
C VAL A 15 2.12 -5.09 -1.62
N GLY A 16 1.54 -3.92 -1.40
CA GLY A 16 0.80 -3.19 -2.43
C GLY A 16 -0.43 -3.95 -2.96
N ILE A 17 -0.71 -3.79 -4.23
CA ILE A 17 -1.90 -4.33 -4.91
C ILE A 17 -2.00 -5.86 -4.79
N GLY A 18 -0.85 -6.56 -4.86
CA GLY A 18 -0.82 -8.02 -4.80
C GLY A 18 -1.34 -8.56 -3.47
N LYS A 19 -0.97 -7.91 -2.35
CA LYS A 19 -1.49 -8.23 -1.01
C LYS A 19 -3.01 -8.06 -0.96
N TYR A 20 -3.51 -6.87 -1.31
CA TYR A 20 -4.94 -6.57 -1.21
C TYR A 20 -5.78 -7.43 -2.16
N SER A 21 -5.31 -7.65 -3.39
CA SER A 21 -6.00 -8.54 -4.33
C SER A 21 -6.07 -10.00 -3.83
N GLY A 22 -4.98 -10.48 -3.19
CA GLY A 22 -4.94 -11.82 -2.60
C GLY A 22 -5.88 -11.96 -1.42
N GLU A 23 -5.82 -11.03 -0.45
CA GLU A 23 -6.67 -11.03 0.73
C GLU A 23 -8.16 -10.88 0.36
N MET A 24 -8.50 -9.99 -0.58
CA MET A 24 -9.86 -9.85 -1.07
C MET A 24 -10.39 -11.15 -1.71
N ALA A 25 -9.58 -11.82 -2.53
CA ALA A 25 -9.97 -13.08 -3.14
C ALA A 25 -10.24 -14.15 -2.07
N GLN A 26 -9.38 -14.25 -1.05
CA GLN A 26 -9.56 -15.19 0.06
C GLN A 26 -10.83 -14.86 0.87
N TRP A 27 -11.05 -13.59 1.19
CA TRP A 27 -12.24 -13.17 1.93
C TRP A 27 -13.52 -13.50 1.16
N LEU A 28 -13.57 -13.20 -0.13
CA LEU A 28 -14.71 -13.54 -1.00
C LEU A 28 -14.94 -15.04 -1.06
N HIS A 29 -13.87 -15.83 -1.19
CA HIS A 29 -13.94 -17.30 -1.21
C HIS A 29 -14.46 -17.84 0.13
N ALA A 30 -13.96 -17.34 1.25
CA ALA A 30 -14.43 -17.70 2.60
C ALA A 30 -15.91 -17.33 2.85
N LYS A 31 -16.43 -16.31 2.15
CA LYS A 31 -17.87 -15.95 2.15
C LYS A 31 -18.71 -16.81 1.20
N GLY A 32 -18.14 -17.85 0.60
CA GLY A 32 -18.86 -18.81 -0.24
C GLY A 32 -19.02 -18.38 -1.71
N HIS A 33 -18.24 -17.40 -2.18
CA HIS A 33 -18.20 -17.05 -3.59
C HIS A 33 -17.25 -17.97 -4.37
N ASP A 34 -17.60 -18.30 -5.62
CA ASP A 34 -16.71 -19.01 -6.54
C ASP A 34 -15.79 -17.97 -7.21
N VAL A 35 -14.54 -17.89 -6.75
CA VAL A 35 -13.58 -16.89 -7.18
C VAL A 35 -12.54 -17.50 -8.11
N ARG A 36 -12.32 -16.87 -9.25
CA ARG A 36 -11.17 -17.14 -10.13
C ARG A 36 -10.37 -15.89 -10.37
N VAL A 37 -9.06 -16.06 -10.57
CA VAL A 37 -8.14 -14.94 -10.74
C VAL A 37 -7.38 -15.08 -12.05
N ILE A 38 -7.23 -13.94 -12.76
CA ILE A 38 -6.25 -13.77 -13.84
C ILE A 38 -5.22 -12.77 -13.35
N ALA A 39 -3.95 -13.18 -13.33
CA ALA A 39 -2.85 -12.35 -12.85
C ALA A 39 -1.56 -12.59 -13.66
N SER A 40 -0.56 -11.72 -13.46
CA SER A 40 0.81 -11.98 -13.88
C SER A 40 1.50 -13.00 -12.94
N PRO A 41 2.67 -13.55 -13.29
CA PRO A 41 3.56 -14.12 -12.28
C PRO A 41 3.88 -13.07 -11.20
N PRO A 42 3.99 -13.44 -9.91
CA PRO A 42 4.36 -12.49 -8.88
C PRO A 42 5.79 -11.97 -9.11
N PHE A 43 5.98 -10.66 -9.04
CA PHE A 43 7.26 -10.02 -9.36
C PHE A 43 7.59 -8.82 -8.46
N PHE A 44 6.59 -8.25 -7.79
CA PHE A 44 6.77 -7.05 -6.99
C PHE A 44 7.17 -7.41 -5.54
N PRO A 45 8.13 -6.70 -4.89
CA PRO A 45 8.74 -5.44 -5.33
C PRO A 45 10.04 -5.58 -6.14
N ASN A 46 10.56 -6.79 -6.35
CA ASN A 46 11.91 -7.03 -6.86
C ASN A 46 12.05 -6.88 -8.38
N TRP A 47 10.94 -6.71 -9.12
CA TRP A 47 10.91 -6.68 -10.59
C TRP A 47 11.58 -7.90 -11.23
N ALA A 48 11.39 -9.05 -10.59
CA ALA A 48 11.82 -10.36 -11.08
C ALA A 48 10.77 -11.40 -10.67
N PRO A 49 10.48 -12.41 -11.49
CA PRO A 49 9.57 -13.48 -11.09
C PRO A 49 10.02 -14.13 -9.78
N PHE A 50 9.10 -14.42 -8.88
CA PHE A 50 9.40 -15.18 -7.68
C PHE A 50 9.86 -16.59 -8.04
N GLU A 51 10.60 -17.22 -7.13
CA GLU A 51 11.04 -18.61 -7.29
C GLU A 51 9.83 -19.54 -7.57
N GLY A 52 10.00 -20.47 -8.51
CA GLY A 52 8.92 -21.35 -8.96
C GLY A 52 7.94 -20.75 -9.98
N TYR A 53 8.03 -19.45 -10.28
CA TYR A 53 7.17 -18.80 -11.29
C TYR A 53 7.95 -18.47 -12.59
N SER A 54 7.22 -18.47 -13.71
CA SER A 54 7.78 -18.15 -15.03
C SER A 54 7.12 -16.92 -15.62
N ALA A 55 7.93 -15.99 -16.14
CA ALA A 55 7.45 -14.84 -16.89
C ALA A 55 6.97 -15.19 -18.33
N TRP A 56 7.28 -16.38 -18.81
CA TRP A 56 7.14 -16.75 -20.24
C TRP A 56 6.10 -17.84 -20.52
N ALA A 57 5.51 -18.43 -19.47
CA ALA A 57 4.58 -19.54 -19.62
C ALA A 57 3.22 -19.25 -18.97
N TYR A 58 2.15 -19.67 -19.65
CA TYR A 58 0.84 -19.75 -19.03
C TYR A 58 0.85 -20.84 -17.97
N ARG A 59 0.36 -20.51 -16.77
CA ARG A 59 0.24 -21.47 -15.68
C ARG A 59 -1.12 -21.34 -15.00
N LYS A 60 -1.65 -22.46 -14.56
CA LYS A 60 -2.77 -22.54 -13.64
C LYS A 60 -2.22 -22.97 -12.29
N THR A 61 -2.45 -22.18 -11.26
CA THR A 61 -2.01 -22.46 -9.88
C THR A 61 -3.23 -22.46 -8.97
N ASP A 62 -3.11 -23.10 -7.83
CA ASP A 62 -4.05 -22.98 -6.72
C ASP A 62 -3.49 -22.02 -5.69
N TRP A 63 -4.34 -21.17 -5.15
CA TRP A 63 -4.04 -20.29 -4.04
C TRP A 63 -5.13 -20.43 -2.98
N ASN A 64 -4.88 -21.26 -1.97
CA ASN A 64 -5.84 -21.49 -0.89
C ASN A 64 -7.25 -21.87 -1.38
N GLY A 65 -7.34 -22.79 -2.34
CA GLY A 65 -8.58 -23.21 -2.96
C GLY A 65 -9.10 -22.33 -4.11
N ILE A 66 -8.41 -21.24 -4.40
CA ILE A 66 -8.77 -20.31 -5.48
C ILE A 66 -7.94 -20.62 -6.73
N THR A 67 -8.62 -20.84 -7.87
CA THR A 67 -7.94 -21.03 -9.14
C THR A 67 -7.36 -19.70 -9.66
N VAL A 68 -6.04 -19.66 -9.84
CA VAL A 68 -5.31 -18.52 -10.39
C VAL A 68 -4.69 -18.88 -11.74
N TRP A 69 -5.07 -18.14 -12.78
CA TRP A 69 -4.49 -18.21 -14.10
C TRP A 69 -3.40 -17.16 -14.26
N ARG A 70 -2.14 -17.60 -14.47
CA ARG A 70 -0.98 -16.73 -14.65
C ARG A 70 -0.72 -16.53 -16.13
N ALA A 71 -0.78 -15.27 -16.59
CA ALA A 71 -0.45 -14.88 -17.96
C ALA A 71 1.05 -14.55 -18.07
N PRO A 72 1.75 -15.00 -19.12
CA PRO A 72 3.11 -14.57 -19.40
C PRO A 72 3.20 -13.04 -19.43
N THR A 73 4.20 -12.48 -18.77
CA THR A 73 4.33 -11.03 -18.66
C THR A 73 5.80 -10.65 -18.74
N TRP A 74 6.13 -9.75 -19.64
CA TRP A 74 7.49 -9.24 -19.71
C TRP A 74 7.81 -8.35 -18.51
N ILE A 75 8.78 -8.74 -17.70
CA ILE A 75 9.17 -8.05 -16.47
C ILE A 75 10.54 -7.40 -16.72
N PRO A 76 10.62 -6.06 -16.79
CA PRO A 76 11.89 -5.36 -17.05
C PRO A 76 12.74 -5.31 -15.77
N ALA A 77 14.01 -5.69 -15.86
CA ALA A 77 14.96 -5.56 -14.75
C ALA A 77 15.18 -4.10 -14.30
N ARG A 78 14.94 -3.13 -15.20
CA ARG A 78 15.00 -1.70 -14.90
C ARG A 78 13.70 -1.04 -15.37
N PRO A 79 12.72 -0.82 -14.48
CA PRO A 79 11.38 -0.32 -14.84
C PRO A 79 11.36 1.18 -15.11
N ARG A 80 12.03 1.61 -16.20
CA ARG A 80 11.96 2.98 -16.71
C ARG A 80 10.64 3.20 -17.47
N ALA A 81 10.28 4.46 -17.74
CA ALA A 81 8.99 4.87 -18.30
C ALA A 81 8.42 3.96 -19.41
N LEU A 82 9.14 3.84 -20.54
CA LEU A 82 8.69 3.01 -21.66
C LEU A 82 8.67 1.52 -21.34
N ALA A 83 9.64 1.05 -20.53
CA ALA A 83 9.67 -0.34 -20.09
C ALA A 83 8.47 -0.69 -19.21
N ARG A 84 8.02 0.24 -18.34
CA ARG A 84 6.79 0.05 -17.56
C ARG A 84 5.55 -0.04 -18.46
N LEU A 85 5.42 0.85 -19.44
CA LEU A 85 4.29 0.78 -20.38
C LEU A 85 4.30 -0.53 -21.18
N ALA A 86 5.45 -0.97 -21.68
CA ALA A 86 5.57 -2.25 -22.38
C ALA A 86 5.25 -3.45 -21.46
N HIS A 87 5.64 -3.39 -20.19
CA HIS A 87 5.28 -4.38 -19.18
C HIS A 87 3.76 -4.50 -19.00
N LEU A 88 3.07 -3.38 -18.77
CA LEU A 88 1.61 -3.33 -18.62
C LEU A 88 0.90 -3.81 -19.89
N PHE A 89 1.37 -3.39 -21.06
CA PHE A 89 0.85 -3.81 -22.35
C PHE A 89 1.05 -5.32 -22.60
N SER A 90 2.22 -5.87 -22.23
CA SER A 90 2.49 -7.30 -22.35
C SER A 90 1.50 -8.15 -21.56
N PHE A 91 1.16 -7.73 -20.34
CA PHE A 91 0.14 -8.41 -19.54
C PHE A 91 -1.24 -8.31 -20.18
N MET A 92 -1.64 -7.12 -20.65
CA MET A 92 -2.94 -6.96 -21.34
C MET A 92 -3.06 -7.95 -22.50
N VAL A 93 -2.05 -8.01 -23.37
CA VAL A 93 -2.10 -8.89 -24.55
C VAL A 93 -2.11 -10.37 -24.18
N SER A 94 -1.21 -10.78 -23.28
CA SER A 94 -1.06 -12.19 -22.90
C SER A 94 -2.22 -12.72 -22.07
N SER A 95 -2.91 -11.86 -21.32
CA SER A 95 -4.07 -12.27 -20.52
C SER A 95 -5.38 -12.38 -21.31
N LEU A 96 -5.48 -11.85 -22.54
CA LEU A 96 -6.67 -11.94 -23.39
C LEU A 96 -7.17 -13.38 -23.61
N PRO A 97 -6.33 -14.38 -23.97
CA PRO A 97 -6.80 -15.76 -24.12
C PRO A 97 -7.38 -16.33 -22.83
N LEU A 98 -6.80 -15.99 -21.68
CA LEU A 98 -7.28 -16.43 -20.37
C LEU A 98 -8.63 -15.78 -20.03
N LEU A 99 -8.81 -14.49 -20.35
CA LEU A 99 -10.08 -13.79 -20.19
C LEU A 99 -11.18 -14.43 -21.04
N LEU A 100 -10.91 -14.69 -22.33
CA LEU A 100 -11.85 -15.33 -23.24
C LEU A 100 -12.18 -16.77 -22.81
N ALA A 101 -11.24 -17.51 -22.26
CA ALA A 101 -11.50 -18.85 -21.72
C ALA A 101 -12.54 -18.85 -20.58
N GLN A 102 -12.72 -17.73 -19.86
CA GLN A 102 -13.73 -17.62 -18.80
C GLN A 102 -15.18 -17.52 -19.33
N ILE A 103 -15.40 -17.33 -20.62
CA ILE A 103 -16.75 -17.37 -21.24
C ILE A 103 -17.48 -18.67 -20.88
N ARG A 104 -16.76 -19.81 -20.88
CA ARG A 104 -17.34 -21.13 -20.55
C ARG A 104 -17.71 -21.27 -19.08
N TRP A 105 -17.00 -20.56 -18.20
CA TRP A 105 -17.28 -20.55 -16.76
C TRP A 105 -18.46 -19.63 -16.40
N LYS A 106 -18.72 -18.61 -17.24
CA LYS A 106 -19.80 -17.62 -17.08
C LYS A 106 -19.75 -16.94 -15.70
N PRO A 107 -18.79 -16.06 -15.45
CA PRO A 107 -18.79 -15.24 -14.22
C PRO A 107 -20.03 -14.34 -14.18
N ASP A 108 -20.47 -13.99 -12.97
CA ASP A 108 -21.54 -13.00 -12.75
C ASP A 108 -20.97 -11.56 -12.74
N LEU A 109 -19.72 -11.44 -12.32
CA LEU A 109 -19.01 -10.18 -12.17
C LEU A 109 -17.55 -10.33 -12.59
N VAL A 110 -17.04 -9.36 -13.35
CA VAL A 110 -15.59 -9.15 -13.50
C VAL A 110 -15.16 -7.93 -12.69
N PHE A 111 -14.25 -8.17 -11.75
CA PHE A 111 -13.65 -7.15 -10.89
C PHE A 111 -12.21 -6.89 -11.34
N VAL A 112 -11.95 -5.70 -11.83
CA VAL A 112 -10.66 -5.29 -12.41
C VAL A 112 -9.93 -4.37 -11.46
N VAL A 113 -8.65 -4.60 -11.24
CA VAL A 113 -7.79 -3.73 -10.43
C VAL A 113 -6.88 -2.91 -11.34
N GLU A 114 -6.89 -1.60 -11.17
CA GLU A 114 -6.01 -0.65 -11.86
C GLU A 114 -4.86 -0.24 -10.91
N PRO A 115 -3.61 -0.21 -11.38
CA PRO A 115 -3.07 -0.55 -12.70
C PRO A 115 -3.15 -2.05 -13.06
N PRO A 116 -3.21 -2.42 -14.37
CA PRO A 116 -3.12 -1.54 -15.54
C PRO A 116 -4.48 -1.15 -16.14
N LEU A 117 -4.66 0.13 -16.43
CA LEU A 117 -5.82 0.64 -17.16
C LEU A 117 -5.91 0.07 -18.59
N PHE A 118 -4.79 -0.38 -19.16
CA PHE A 118 -4.74 -1.06 -20.45
C PHE A 118 -5.69 -2.28 -20.55
N CYS A 119 -6.01 -2.91 -19.42
CA CYS A 119 -6.93 -4.04 -19.36
C CYS A 119 -8.41 -3.64 -19.49
N ALA A 120 -8.77 -2.37 -19.26
CA ALA A 120 -10.14 -1.90 -19.25
C ALA A 120 -10.89 -2.15 -20.57
N PRO A 121 -10.34 -1.89 -21.78
CA PRO A 121 -11.04 -2.14 -23.03
C PRO A 121 -11.43 -3.60 -23.22
N SER A 122 -10.51 -4.54 -22.95
CA SER A 122 -10.75 -5.98 -23.09
C SER A 122 -11.81 -6.48 -22.12
N VAL A 123 -11.79 -6.02 -20.89
CA VAL A 123 -12.78 -6.36 -19.86
C VAL A 123 -14.15 -5.79 -20.20
N LEU A 124 -14.23 -4.56 -20.66
CA LEU A 124 -15.49 -3.94 -21.08
C LEU A 124 -16.10 -4.66 -22.31
N PHE A 125 -15.26 -5.06 -23.25
CA PHE A 125 -15.71 -5.88 -24.37
C PHE A 125 -16.22 -7.25 -23.90
N PHE A 126 -15.44 -7.95 -23.09
CA PHE A 126 -15.79 -9.25 -22.53
C PHE A 126 -17.11 -9.19 -21.75
N SER A 127 -17.24 -8.23 -20.83
CA SER A 127 -18.43 -8.10 -19.98
C SER A 127 -19.70 -7.83 -20.79
N ARG A 128 -19.61 -7.00 -21.86
CA ARG A 128 -20.74 -6.76 -22.75
C ARG A 128 -21.10 -7.97 -23.60
N MET A 129 -20.08 -8.68 -24.09
CA MET A 129 -20.28 -9.86 -24.94
C MET A 129 -21.05 -10.97 -24.23
N ILE A 130 -20.82 -11.16 -22.92
CA ILE A 130 -21.48 -12.22 -22.14
C ILE A 130 -22.56 -11.70 -21.18
N GLY A 131 -22.84 -10.40 -21.18
CA GLY A 131 -23.94 -9.80 -20.42
C GLY A 131 -23.72 -9.73 -18.91
N ILE A 132 -22.48 -9.59 -18.43
CA ILE A 132 -22.15 -9.53 -16.99
C ILE A 132 -21.82 -8.12 -16.51
N LYS A 133 -21.80 -7.94 -15.20
CA LYS A 133 -21.39 -6.68 -14.58
C LYS A 133 -19.87 -6.53 -14.59
N SER A 134 -19.41 -5.28 -14.71
CA SER A 134 -18.00 -4.91 -14.61
C SER A 134 -17.79 -3.90 -13.50
N TRP A 135 -16.77 -4.13 -12.65
CA TRP A 135 -16.36 -3.27 -11.57
C TRP A 135 -14.88 -2.95 -11.72
N LEU A 136 -14.54 -1.67 -11.75
CA LEU A 136 -13.15 -1.20 -11.75
C LEU A 136 -12.77 -0.72 -10.34
N HIS A 137 -11.70 -1.23 -9.81
CA HIS A 137 -11.11 -0.78 -8.54
C HIS A 137 -9.78 -0.08 -8.81
N ILE A 138 -9.72 1.20 -8.50
CA ILE A 138 -8.57 2.06 -8.76
C ILE A 138 -7.72 2.16 -7.49
N GLN A 139 -6.55 1.54 -7.51
CA GLN A 139 -5.54 1.65 -6.46
C GLN A 139 -4.58 2.82 -6.72
N ASP A 140 -4.39 3.19 -7.99
CA ASP A 140 -3.60 4.35 -8.41
C ASP A 140 -4.11 4.85 -9.77
N TYR A 141 -4.24 6.16 -9.96
CA TYR A 141 -4.58 6.75 -11.25
C TYR A 141 -3.37 6.73 -12.19
N GLU A 142 -3.30 5.70 -13.02
CA GLU A 142 -2.13 5.40 -13.85
C GLU A 142 -1.78 6.55 -14.80
N VAL A 143 -2.78 7.18 -15.42
CA VAL A 143 -2.58 8.31 -16.34
C VAL A 143 -2.03 9.51 -15.60
N ASP A 144 -2.62 9.90 -14.47
CA ASP A 144 -2.14 11.02 -13.67
C ASP A 144 -0.73 10.78 -13.13
N ALA A 145 -0.46 9.57 -12.64
CA ALA A 145 0.86 9.17 -12.14
C ALA A 145 1.93 9.24 -13.25
N ALA A 146 1.61 8.79 -14.47
CA ALA A 146 2.53 8.83 -15.60
C ALA A 146 2.92 10.26 -15.99
N PHE A 147 1.96 11.20 -15.99
CA PHE A 147 2.25 12.62 -16.26
C PHE A 147 2.92 13.31 -15.08
N GLY A 148 2.51 13.02 -13.84
CA GLY A 148 3.13 13.57 -12.62
C GLY A 148 4.60 13.19 -12.48
N MET A 149 4.97 11.98 -12.86
CA MET A 149 6.37 11.51 -12.87
C MET A 149 7.15 11.97 -14.11
N GLY A 150 6.55 12.74 -15.02
CA GLY A 150 7.19 13.18 -16.25
C GLY A 150 7.52 12.05 -17.25
N LEU A 151 6.89 10.88 -17.09
CA LEU A 151 7.10 9.72 -17.97
C LEU A 151 6.58 9.96 -19.38
N VAL A 152 5.53 10.78 -19.50
CA VAL A 152 4.91 11.21 -20.75
C VAL A 152 4.83 12.73 -20.74
N ARG A 153 5.17 13.37 -21.87
CA ARG A 153 5.19 14.83 -22.02
C ARG A 153 4.25 15.28 -23.13
N GLY A 154 3.73 16.50 -23.02
CA GLY A 154 2.92 17.17 -24.03
C GLY A 154 1.46 17.34 -23.65
N ALA A 155 0.98 18.59 -23.69
CA ALA A 155 -0.39 18.95 -23.28
C ALA A 155 -1.49 18.30 -24.15
N ARG A 156 -1.21 18.06 -25.44
CA ARG A 156 -2.16 17.37 -26.35
C ARG A 156 -2.27 15.89 -26.00
N VAL A 157 -1.14 15.24 -25.74
CA VAL A 157 -1.07 13.81 -25.34
C VAL A 157 -1.79 13.64 -24.01
N ARG A 158 -1.55 14.52 -23.05
CA ARG A 158 -2.23 14.51 -21.74
C ARG A 158 -3.74 14.63 -21.90
N ARG A 159 -4.23 15.61 -22.66
CA ARG A 159 -5.68 15.76 -22.90
C ARG A 159 -6.31 14.55 -23.56
N PHE A 160 -5.65 13.96 -24.55
CA PHE A 160 -6.11 12.74 -25.20
C PHE A 160 -6.16 11.57 -24.21
N ALA A 161 -5.09 11.30 -23.46
CA ALA A 161 -5.03 10.22 -22.48
C ALA A 161 -6.12 10.37 -21.40
N LEU A 162 -6.31 11.58 -20.85
CA LEU A 162 -7.38 11.86 -19.88
C LEU A 162 -8.79 11.71 -20.48
N SER A 163 -8.96 12.00 -21.75
CA SER A 163 -10.26 11.80 -22.45
C SER A 163 -10.54 10.30 -22.64
N VAL A 164 -9.54 9.51 -23.01
CA VAL A 164 -9.66 8.05 -23.13
C VAL A 164 -9.95 7.42 -21.76
N GLU A 165 -9.21 7.83 -20.73
CA GLU A 165 -9.43 7.39 -19.36
C GLU A 165 -10.87 7.66 -18.93
N ARG A 166 -11.35 8.91 -19.00
CA ARG A 166 -12.74 9.28 -18.68
C ARG A 166 -13.76 8.41 -19.43
N TRP A 167 -13.52 8.22 -20.72
CA TRP A 167 -14.39 7.40 -21.56
C TRP A 167 -14.42 5.94 -21.12
N LEU A 168 -13.30 5.36 -20.71
CA LEU A 168 -13.22 4.01 -20.17
C LEU A 168 -13.90 3.90 -18.81
N LEU A 169 -13.54 4.77 -17.87
CA LEU A 169 -14.08 4.78 -16.51
C LEU A 169 -15.61 4.89 -16.50
N GLY A 170 -16.16 5.76 -17.34
CA GLY A 170 -17.62 5.96 -17.47
C GLY A 170 -18.39 4.78 -18.05
N ARG A 171 -17.73 3.68 -18.45
CA ARG A 171 -18.36 2.49 -19.01
C ARG A 171 -18.49 1.32 -18.05
N PHE A 172 -17.80 1.36 -16.92
CA PHE A 172 -17.96 0.37 -15.87
C PHE A 172 -19.28 0.53 -15.12
N ASN A 173 -19.84 -0.57 -14.63
CA ASN A 173 -21.07 -0.54 -13.83
C ASN A 173 -20.80 0.05 -12.43
N ARG A 174 -19.63 -0.18 -11.87
CA ARG A 174 -19.14 0.39 -10.63
C ARG A 174 -17.67 0.77 -10.77
N VAL A 175 -17.29 1.83 -10.08
CA VAL A 175 -15.89 2.25 -9.93
C VAL A 175 -15.64 2.48 -8.45
N SER A 176 -14.60 1.87 -7.92
CA SER A 176 -14.19 2.09 -6.53
C SER A 176 -12.76 2.60 -6.45
N THR A 177 -12.48 3.34 -5.39
CA THR A 177 -11.15 3.87 -5.07
C THR A 177 -10.85 3.68 -3.60
N ILE A 178 -9.58 3.83 -3.24
CA ILE A 178 -9.09 3.55 -1.89
C ILE A 178 -9.19 4.75 -0.92
N SER A 179 -9.56 5.93 -1.39
CA SER A 179 -9.67 7.12 -0.55
C SER A 179 -10.76 8.08 -1.03
N ALA A 180 -11.25 8.95 -0.13
CA ALA A 180 -12.25 9.97 -0.46
C ALA A 180 -11.71 10.96 -1.48
N ALA A 181 -10.46 11.40 -1.36
CA ALA A 181 -9.83 12.28 -2.34
C ALA A 181 -9.77 11.66 -3.74
N MET A 182 -9.52 10.34 -3.83
CA MET A 182 -9.57 9.63 -5.10
C MET A 182 -11.00 9.48 -5.64
N LEU A 183 -12.03 9.37 -4.77
CA LEU A 183 -13.44 9.41 -5.20
C LEU A 183 -13.80 10.77 -5.79
N ASP A 184 -13.41 11.86 -5.15
CA ASP A 184 -13.66 13.21 -5.67
C ASP A 184 -12.97 13.42 -7.02
N LYS A 185 -11.76 12.92 -7.17
CA LYS A 185 -11.08 12.90 -8.46
C LYS A 185 -11.81 12.07 -9.52
N ALA A 186 -12.45 10.96 -9.15
CA ALA A 186 -13.30 10.19 -10.06
C ALA A 186 -14.56 10.99 -10.49
N LYS A 187 -15.16 11.75 -9.57
CA LYS A 187 -16.27 12.69 -9.89
C LYS A 187 -15.80 13.76 -10.87
N ASP A 188 -14.63 14.37 -10.65
CA ASP A 188 -14.03 15.36 -11.55
C ASP A 188 -13.74 14.78 -12.95
N LYS A 189 -13.46 13.47 -13.03
CA LYS A 189 -13.36 12.74 -14.28
C LYS A 189 -14.73 12.42 -14.92
N GLY A 190 -15.84 12.85 -14.30
CA GLY A 190 -17.20 12.74 -14.84
C GLY A 190 -17.87 11.39 -14.61
N ILE A 191 -17.47 10.64 -13.59
CA ILE A 191 -18.14 9.40 -13.18
C ILE A 191 -19.32 9.78 -12.29
N ASP A 192 -20.48 9.20 -12.60
CA ASP A 192 -21.70 9.37 -11.83
C ASP A 192 -21.52 8.87 -10.39
N GLU A 193 -21.89 9.68 -9.41
CA GLU A 193 -21.72 9.39 -7.98
C GLU A 193 -22.41 8.08 -7.57
N SER A 194 -23.56 7.77 -8.16
CA SER A 194 -24.28 6.51 -7.91
C SER A 194 -23.51 5.25 -8.28
N ARG A 195 -22.45 5.37 -9.08
CA ARG A 195 -21.56 4.27 -9.46
C ARG A 195 -20.28 4.20 -8.65
N LEU A 196 -20.01 5.25 -7.87
CA LEU A 196 -18.80 5.34 -7.07
C LEU A 196 -18.95 4.58 -5.76
N VAL A 197 -17.87 3.93 -5.34
CA VAL A 197 -17.80 3.19 -4.08
C VAL A 197 -16.45 3.48 -3.42
N LEU A 198 -16.47 3.90 -2.17
CA LEU A 198 -15.26 3.93 -1.35
C LEU A 198 -14.94 2.50 -0.89
N LEU A 199 -13.76 2.02 -1.25
CA LEU A 199 -13.24 0.71 -0.85
C LEU A 199 -11.79 0.90 -0.40
N PRO A 200 -11.57 1.36 0.85
CA PRO A 200 -10.24 1.62 1.36
C PRO A 200 -9.38 0.36 1.42
N ASN A 201 -8.08 0.54 1.42
CA ASN A 201 -7.17 -0.53 1.80
C ASN A 201 -7.36 -0.86 3.29
N TRP A 202 -7.45 -2.14 3.60
CA TRP A 202 -7.82 -2.66 4.93
C TRP A 202 -6.65 -3.24 5.70
N VAL A 203 -6.90 -3.60 6.93
CA VAL A 203 -5.99 -4.37 7.78
C VAL A 203 -6.80 -5.40 8.57
N ASP A 204 -6.32 -6.64 8.67
CA ASP A 204 -6.93 -7.62 9.58
C ASP A 204 -6.59 -7.21 11.02
N VAL A 205 -7.56 -6.62 11.72
CA VAL A 205 -7.41 -6.15 13.10
C VAL A 205 -7.27 -7.27 14.12
N ARG A 206 -7.47 -8.53 13.70
CA ARG A 206 -7.22 -9.71 14.53
C ARG A 206 -5.78 -10.17 14.45
N SER A 207 -5.10 -9.91 13.33
CA SER A 207 -3.68 -10.20 13.13
C SER A 207 -2.78 -9.05 13.58
N ILE A 208 -3.25 -7.80 13.46
CA ILE A 208 -2.58 -6.60 13.99
C ILE A 208 -3.43 -6.03 15.12
N PHE A 209 -2.91 -6.08 16.33
CA PHE A 209 -3.60 -5.64 17.54
C PHE A 209 -2.64 -5.00 18.54
N PRO A 210 -3.14 -4.16 19.46
CA PRO A 210 -2.32 -3.52 20.48
C PRO A 210 -1.61 -4.54 21.38
N GLN A 211 -0.30 -4.41 21.48
CA GLN A 211 0.51 -5.22 22.39
C GLN A 211 0.91 -4.40 23.62
N PRO A 212 0.95 -5.01 24.84
CA PRO A 212 1.50 -4.35 26.01
C PRO A 212 2.97 -3.92 25.78
N ALA A 213 3.34 -2.78 26.32
CA ALA A 213 4.74 -2.34 26.29
C ALA A 213 5.61 -3.39 26.95
N GLY A 214 6.65 -3.87 26.25
CA GLY A 214 7.57 -4.89 26.80
C GLY A 214 7.08 -6.33 26.74
N ALA A 215 5.96 -6.64 26.07
CA ALA A 215 5.55 -8.01 25.85
C ALA A 215 6.65 -8.78 25.12
N SER A 216 7.05 -9.93 25.67
CA SER A 216 7.72 -10.98 24.89
C SER A 216 6.74 -11.41 23.81
N ASP A 217 7.22 -11.63 22.59
CA ASP A 217 6.35 -12.07 21.50
C ASP A 217 5.56 -13.33 21.87
N ALA A 218 4.35 -13.46 21.33
CA ALA A 218 3.45 -14.58 21.59
C ALA A 218 4.06 -15.95 21.17
N SER A 219 5.18 -15.94 20.42
CA SER A 219 5.89 -17.12 19.93
C SER A 219 7.02 -17.58 20.85
N GLY A 220 7.27 -16.87 21.98
CA GLY A 220 8.39 -17.17 22.88
C GLY A 220 9.78 -16.81 22.32
N THR A 221 9.82 -16.09 21.19
CA THR A 221 11.04 -15.54 20.61
C THR A 221 11.42 -14.24 21.34
N THR A 222 12.68 -13.90 21.37
CA THR A 222 13.16 -12.64 21.98
C THR A 222 12.52 -11.45 21.24
N GLY A 223 11.78 -10.61 21.99
CA GLY A 223 11.12 -9.43 21.41
C GLY A 223 12.11 -8.45 20.79
N TYR A 224 11.67 -7.65 19.81
CA TYR A 224 12.53 -6.71 19.07
C TYR A 224 13.28 -5.73 19.98
N ARG A 225 12.65 -5.24 21.06
CA ARG A 225 13.34 -4.35 22.03
C ARG A 225 14.53 -5.04 22.67
N SER A 226 14.38 -6.30 23.13
CA SER A 226 15.48 -7.09 23.70
C SER A 226 16.57 -7.39 22.68
N MET A 227 16.21 -7.70 21.44
CA MET A 227 17.19 -7.93 20.35
C MET A 227 18.03 -6.70 20.05
N LEU A 228 17.45 -5.50 20.21
CA LEU A 228 18.12 -4.23 19.96
C LEU A 228 18.74 -3.63 21.22
N GLY A 229 18.61 -4.27 22.38
CA GLY A 229 19.12 -3.75 23.66
C GLY A 229 18.40 -2.51 24.14
N ILE A 230 17.13 -2.30 23.77
CA ILE A 230 16.35 -1.12 24.14
C ILE A 230 15.61 -1.37 25.45
N PRO A 231 15.85 -0.57 26.51
CA PRO A 231 15.12 -0.67 27.77
C PRO A 231 13.61 -0.51 27.62
N ALA A 232 12.85 -1.16 28.50
CA ALA A 232 11.38 -1.17 28.40
C ALA A 232 10.75 0.19 28.67
N ASP A 233 11.41 1.05 29.44
CA ASP A 233 11.00 2.40 29.81
C ASP A 233 11.41 3.48 28.81
N GLU A 234 12.26 3.15 27.83
CA GLU A 234 12.67 4.06 26.77
C GLU A 234 11.70 4.06 25.59
N VAL A 235 11.64 5.15 24.85
CA VAL A 235 10.68 5.38 23.77
C VAL A 235 11.23 4.92 22.42
N VAL A 236 10.47 4.12 21.71
CA VAL A 236 10.80 3.66 20.36
C VAL A 236 10.01 4.43 19.32
N VAL A 237 10.70 5.14 18.44
CA VAL A 237 10.19 5.78 17.24
C VAL A 237 10.46 4.85 16.06
N LEU A 238 9.40 4.27 15.47
CA LEU A 238 9.52 3.27 14.42
C LEU A 238 9.10 3.82 13.05
N TYR A 239 9.98 3.62 12.06
CA TYR A 239 9.61 3.61 10.66
C TYR A 239 9.74 2.18 10.11
N ALA A 240 8.67 1.62 9.55
CA ALA A 240 8.68 0.30 8.94
C ALA A 240 8.17 0.35 7.49
N GLY A 241 8.97 -0.17 6.55
CA GLY A 241 8.60 -0.34 5.15
C GLY A 241 9.68 0.02 4.14
N SER A 242 9.29 0.25 2.88
CA SER A 242 10.24 0.58 1.81
C SER A 242 11.02 1.86 2.11
N LEU A 243 12.34 1.79 2.02
CA LEU A 243 13.27 2.91 2.18
C LEU A 243 13.59 3.51 0.81
N GLY A 244 12.60 4.18 0.21
CA GLY A 244 12.70 4.80 -1.11
C GLY A 244 12.68 6.34 -1.06
N ALA A 245 13.18 6.99 -2.10
CA ALA A 245 13.29 8.45 -2.17
C ALA A 245 11.94 9.19 -2.11
N LYS A 246 10.83 8.52 -2.47
CA LYS A 246 9.50 9.14 -2.43
C LYS A 246 8.93 9.30 -1.03
N GLN A 247 9.45 8.57 -0.05
CA GLN A 247 8.94 8.56 1.32
C GLN A 247 9.45 9.72 2.17
N GLY A 248 10.46 10.48 1.72
CA GLY A 248 11.02 11.59 2.50
C GLY A 248 11.69 11.14 3.81
N ILE A 249 12.29 9.95 3.79
CA ILE A 249 12.89 9.33 4.97
C ILE A 249 14.14 10.06 5.49
N GLU A 250 14.76 10.90 4.65
CA GLU A 250 15.85 11.80 5.04
C GLU A 250 15.44 12.71 6.21
N LEU A 251 14.17 13.11 6.27
CA LEU A 251 13.62 13.92 7.35
C LEU A 251 13.75 13.24 8.73
N LEU A 252 13.72 11.90 8.74
CA LEU A 252 13.87 11.13 9.98
C LEU A 252 15.31 11.15 10.51
N ALA A 253 16.31 11.19 9.62
CA ALA A 253 17.70 11.37 10.04
C ALA A 253 17.90 12.77 10.67
N ASP A 254 17.33 13.80 10.05
CA ASP A 254 17.42 15.17 10.56
C ASP A 254 16.74 15.29 11.93
N ALA A 255 15.57 14.69 12.12
CA ALA A 255 14.89 14.64 13.42
C ALA A 255 15.70 13.85 14.47
N ALA A 256 16.33 12.73 14.09
CA ALA A 256 17.17 11.95 14.99
C ALA A 256 18.42 12.73 15.45
N HIS A 257 19.02 13.52 14.57
CA HIS A 257 20.14 14.41 14.93
C HIS A 257 19.71 15.48 15.95
N ARG A 258 18.52 16.09 15.77
CA ARG A 258 17.99 17.09 16.71
C ARG A 258 17.70 16.50 18.09
N LEU A 259 17.33 15.23 18.13
CA LEU A 259 16.98 14.52 19.36
C LEU A 259 18.15 13.72 19.95
N VAL A 260 19.39 13.91 19.49
CA VAL A 260 20.56 13.16 19.97
C VAL A 260 20.79 13.30 21.50
N ALA A 261 20.44 14.45 22.08
CA ALA A 261 20.55 14.69 23.51
C ALA A 261 19.43 14.01 24.34
N ALA A 262 18.33 13.58 23.69
CA ALA A 262 17.22 12.88 24.36
C ALA A 262 17.57 11.40 24.57
N ALA A 263 18.26 11.09 25.66
CA ALA A 263 18.85 9.79 25.94
C ALA A 263 17.86 8.62 26.05
N HIS A 264 16.57 8.91 26.15
CA HIS A 264 15.48 7.94 26.27
C HIS A 264 14.72 7.68 24.97
N ILE A 265 15.17 8.22 23.82
CA ILE A 265 14.50 8.06 22.52
C ILE A 265 15.38 7.23 21.58
N HIS A 266 14.83 6.13 21.09
CA HIS A 266 15.44 5.27 20.07
C HIS A 266 14.69 5.38 18.74
N PHE A 267 15.44 5.48 17.64
CA PHE A 267 14.92 5.38 16.30
C PHE A 267 15.17 3.99 15.74
N VAL A 268 14.14 3.35 15.19
CA VAL A 268 14.25 2.06 14.53
C VAL A 268 13.76 2.18 13.10
N PHE A 269 14.63 1.86 12.16
CA PHE A 269 14.35 1.82 10.73
C PHE A 269 14.29 0.37 10.28
N CYS A 270 13.08 -0.11 9.95
CA CYS A 270 12.85 -1.46 9.45
C CYS A 270 12.53 -1.43 7.96
N GLY A 271 13.33 -2.07 7.14
CA GLY A 271 13.05 -2.24 5.72
C GLY A 271 14.27 -2.12 4.82
N ASN A 272 14.00 -2.27 3.51
CA ASN A 272 15.00 -2.23 2.46
C ASN A 272 14.61 -1.21 1.38
N GLY A 273 15.61 -0.75 0.63
CA GLY A 273 15.41 0.18 -0.48
C GLY A 273 16.64 1.01 -0.80
N PRO A 274 16.62 1.76 -1.91
CA PRO A 274 17.80 2.50 -2.39
C PRO A 274 18.26 3.60 -1.44
N SER A 275 17.41 4.10 -0.55
CA SER A 275 17.77 5.13 0.42
C SER A 275 18.28 4.58 1.76
N ARG A 276 18.40 3.24 1.91
CA ARG A 276 18.84 2.62 3.16
C ARG A 276 20.29 2.98 3.52
N GLU A 277 21.21 2.79 2.60
CA GLU A 277 22.63 3.08 2.85
C GLU A 277 22.91 4.59 3.04
N PRO A 278 22.32 5.50 2.23
CA PRO A 278 22.39 6.92 2.54
C PRO A 278 21.84 7.29 3.93
N LEU A 279 20.70 6.75 4.34
CA LEU A 279 20.12 6.99 5.66
C LEU A 279 21.02 6.46 6.78
N LYS A 280 21.58 5.25 6.61
CA LYS A 280 22.51 4.66 7.56
C LYS A 280 23.79 5.49 7.70
N ALA A 281 24.33 5.99 6.60
CA ALA A 281 25.48 6.88 6.61
C ALA A 281 25.18 8.22 7.32
N ALA A 282 24.01 8.80 7.07
CA ALA A 282 23.57 10.01 7.75
C ALA A 282 23.41 9.82 9.27
N CYS A 283 23.06 8.63 9.74
CA CYS A 283 22.87 8.31 11.16
C CYS A 283 24.10 7.65 11.82
N ALA A 284 25.27 7.54 11.15
CA ALA A 284 26.40 6.72 11.61
C ALA A 284 26.93 7.08 13.02
N ASN A 285 26.79 8.34 13.42
CA ASN A 285 27.26 8.84 14.73
C ASN A 285 26.14 8.93 15.78
N LEU A 286 24.96 8.37 15.52
CA LEU A 286 23.81 8.40 16.43
C LEU A 286 23.71 7.07 17.18
N PRO A 287 23.98 7.02 18.50
CA PRO A 287 24.11 5.77 19.25
C PRO A 287 22.77 5.02 19.44
N ARG A 288 21.63 5.71 19.28
CA ARG A 288 20.28 5.18 19.49
C ARG A 288 19.48 5.06 18.20
N VAL A 289 20.18 4.86 17.08
CA VAL A 289 19.56 4.59 15.79
C VAL A 289 19.86 3.15 15.38
N HIS A 290 18.81 2.39 15.14
CA HIS A 290 18.88 0.97 14.81
C HIS A 290 18.33 0.71 13.40
N PHE A 291 18.98 -0.17 12.67
CA PHE A 291 18.57 -0.61 11.35
C PHE A 291 18.31 -2.12 11.37
N ILE A 292 17.12 -2.52 10.98
CA ILE A 292 16.74 -3.92 10.80
C ILE A 292 16.23 -4.15 9.39
N ASP A 293 16.42 -5.36 8.87
CA ASP A 293 15.94 -5.74 7.54
C ASP A 293 14.42 -5.91 7.53
N LEU A 294 13.86 -6.04 6.33
CA LEU A 294 12.44 -6.35 6.18
C LEU A 294 12.12 -7.64 6.93
N GLN A 295 11.09 -7.58 7.78
CA GLN A 295 10.70 -8.70 8.62
C GLN A 295 9.60 -9.55 7.94
N PRO A 296 9.51 -10.85 8.27
CA PRO A 296 8.43 -11.72 7.82
C PRO A 296 7.06 -11.19 8.26
N ALA A 297 6.03 -11.48 7.47
CA ALA A 297 4.66 -11.01 7.73
C ALA A 297 4.11 -11.51 9.08
N GLU A 298 4.51 -12.71 9.48
CA GLU A 298 4.12 -13.35 10.75
C GLU A 298 4.62 -12.59 11.99
N ARG A 299 5.71 -11.81 11.83
CA ARG A 299 6.27 -10.97 12.89
C ARG A 299 5.85 -9.49 12.80
N LEU A 300 4.95 -9.15 11.87
CA LEU A 300 4.56 -7.75 11.65
C LEU A 300 3.89 -7.15 12.89
N ASN A 301 3.04 -7.90 13.60
CA ASN A 301 2.38 -7.40 14.81
C ASN A 301 3.40 -7.12 15.93
N ASP A 302 4.39 -7.97 16.11
CA ASP A 302 5.47 -7.78 17.10
C ASP A 302 6.33 -6.55 16.74
N LEU A 303 6.64 -6.40 15.44
CA LEU A 303 7.39 -5.25 14.94
C LEU A 303 6.64 -3.93 15.19
N LEU A 304 5.35 -3.88 14.85
CA LEU A 304 4.54 -2.69 15.09
C LEU A 304 4.30 -2.45 16.59
N GLY A 305 4.12 -3.52 17.35
CA GLY A 305 3.88 -3.49 18.80
C GLY A 305 5.07 -2.97 19.62
N MET A 306 6.33 -3.13 19.12
CA MET A 306 7.50 -2.61 19.84
C MET A 306 7.57 -1.08 19.88
N ALA A 307 6.88 -0.39 18.97
CA ALA A 307 6.89 1.07 18.87
C ALA A 307 6.06 1.71 20.00
N ASP A 308 6.48 2.91 20.42
CA ASP A 308 5.66 3.86 21.14
C ASP A 308 5.06 4.89 20.20
N ILE A 309 5.81 5.22 19.14
CA ILE A 309 5.46 6.22 18.14
C ILE A 309 5.80 5.65 16.76
N HIS A 310 4.82 5.56 15.87
CA HIS A 310 5.07 5.34 14.45
C HIS A 310 5.28 6.66 13.74
N VAL A 311 6.23 6.72 12.82
CA VAL A 311 6.41 7.90 11.96
C VAL A 311 6.24 7.51 10.50
N LEU A 312 5.41 8.27 9.79
CA LEU A 312 5.11 8.08 8.37
C LEU A 312 5.43 9.38 7.62
N PRO A 313 6.69 9.59 7.24
CA PRO A 313 7.05 10.75 6.44
C PRO A 313 6.55 10.59 5.01
N GLN A 314 6.08 11.69 4.44
CA GLN A 314 5.70 11.81 3.04
C GLN A 314 6.26 13.12 2.48
N ARG A 315 6.77 13.10 1.26
CA ARG A 315 7.25 14.30 0.58
C ARG A 315 6.08 15.19 0.17
N ALA A 316 6.30 16.49 0.13
CA ALA A 316 5.30 17.48 -0.28
C ALA A 316 4.77 17.25 -1.71
N ASP A 317 5.64 16.78 -2.62
CA ASP A 317 5.30 16.49 -4.01
C ASP A 317 4.56 15.15 -4.23
N ALA A 318 4.48 14.32 -3.19
CA ALA A 318 3.74 13.04 -3.19
C ALA A 318 2.34 13.14 -2.56
N ALA A 319 1.94 14.33 -2.10
CA ALA A 319 0.67 14.56 -1.42
C ALA A 319 -0.54 14.21 -2.31
N ASP A 320 -1.58 13.65 -1.70
CA ASP A 320 -2.93 13.35 -2.24
C ASP A 320 -3.04 12.33 -3.38
N LEU A 321 -1.94 11.78 -3.88
CA LEU A 321 -2.03 10.81 -4.97
C LEU A 321 -2.28 9.38 -4.47
N VAL A 322 -1.87 9.05 -3.23
CA VAL A 322 -2.00 7.69 -2.68
C VAL A 322 -2.09 7.72 -1.15
N MET A 323 -3.10 7.07 -0.58
CA MET A 323 -3.12 6.75 0.85
C MET A 323 -2.04 5.70 1.14
N PRO A 324 -1.06 5.96 2.01
CA PRO A 324 0.00 5.00 2.30
C PRO A 324 -0.55 3.72 2.94
N SER A 325 -0.34 2.58 2.29
CA SER A 325 -0.83 1.26 2.77
C SER A 325 -0.31 0.85 4.16
N LYS A 326 0.78 1.45 4.61
CA LYS A 326 1.36 1.21 5.95
C LYS A 326 0.52 1.79 7.07
N LEU A 327 -0.24 2.87 6.78
CA LEU A 327 -1.00 3.59 7.78
C LEU A 327 -2.03 2.70 8.48
N ALA A 328 -2.71 1.84 7.72
CA ALA A 328 -3.71 0.92 8.27
C ALA A 328 -3.13 0.03 9.39
N GLY A 329 -1.95 -0.57 9.15
CA GLY A 329 -1.24 -1.36 10.16
C GLY A 329 -0.79 -0.54 11.38
N MET A 330 -0.31 0.69 11.16
CA MET A 330 0.10 1.59 12.24
C MET A 330 -1.10 1.95 13.13
N LEU A 331 -2.25 2.31 12.55
CA LEU A 331 -3.47 2.61 13.27
C LEU A 331 -3.99 1.38 14.04
N ALA A 332 -4.00 0.21 13.38
CA ALA A 332 -4.44 -1.04 13.99
C ALA A 332 -3.58 -1.48 15.18
N SER A 333 -2.29 -1.14 15.18
CA SER A 333 -1.38 -1.45 16.29
C SER A 333 -1.73 -0.72 17.60
N GLY A 334 -2.61 0.30 17.55
CA GLY A 334 -3.01 1.08 18.73
C GLY A 334 -1.88 1.93 19.31
N LYS A 335 -0.90 2.31 18.51
CA LYS A 335 0.21 3.18 18.90
C LYS A 335 0.01 4.59 18.33
N ALA A 336 0.66 5.58 18.95
CA ALA A 336 0.63 6.95 18.45
C ALA A 336 1.30 7.03 17.06
N VAL A 337 0.72 7.83 16.16
CA VAL A 337 1.22 8.01 14.80
C VAL A 337 1.55 9.48 14.55
N ILE A 338 2.71 9.75 13.98
CA ILE A 338 3.08 11.07 13.45
C ILE A 338 3.21 10.93 11.93
N VAL A 339 2.54 11.80 11.18
CA VAL A 339 2.65 11.84 9.72
C VAL A 339 3.14 13.20 9.26
N THR A 340 3.86 13.25 8.13
CA THR A 340 4.10 14.53 7.47
C THR A 340 3.14 14.68 6.30
N ALA A 341 2.25 15.66 6.38
CA ALA A 341 1.22 15.91 5.37
C ALA A 341 0.80 17.38 5.36
N HIS A 342 0.35 17.87 4.21
CA HIS A 342 -0.30 19.18 4.16
C HIS A 342 -1.70 19.11 4.79
N ALA A 343 -2.11 20.20 5.43
CA ALA A 343 -3.47 20.30 5.96
C ALA A 343 -4.51 20.13 4.85
N GLY A 344 -5.59 19.41 5.14
CA GLY A 344 -6.67 19.13 4.20
C GLY A 344 -6.43 17.94 3.26
N THR A 345 -5.25 17.31 3.30
CA THR A 345 -5.01 16.05 2.59
C THR A 345 -5.72 14.87 3.25
N GLU A 346 -5.99 13.81 2.50
CA GLU A 346 -6.59 12.59 3.04
C GLU A 346 -5.81 12.04 4.23
N LEU A 347 -4.46 11.97 4.10
CA LEU A 347 -3.59 11.51 5.17
C LEU A 347 -3.71 12.37 6.43
N SER A 348 -3.75 13.69 6.26
CA SER A 348 -3.96 14.64 7.36
C SER A 348 -5.32 14.42 8.03
N ASN A 349 -6.39 14.24 7.25
CA ASN A 349 -7.75 14.06 7.75
C ASN A 349 -7.90 12.74 8.53
N VAL A 350 -7.32 11.66 8.02
CA VAL A 350 -7.35 10.35 8.70
C VAL A 350 -6.58 10.37 10.01
N VAL A 351 -5.44 11.07 10.08
CA VAL A 351 -4.61 11.08 11.29
C VAL A 351 -5.07 12.14 12.30
N SER A 352 -5.79 13.17 11.86
CA SER A 352 -6.30 14.23 12.75
C SER A 352 -7.17 13.64 13.87
N GLY A 353 -6.84 13.98 15.11
CA GLY A 353 -7.50 13.43 16.31
C GLY A 353 -7.05 12.01 16.72
N ARG A 354 -6.21 11.35 15.91
CA ARG A 354 -5.69 9.98 16.15
C ARG A 354 -4.16 9.93 16.18
N GLY A 355 -3.52 11.05 15.96
CA GLY A 355 -2.07 11.22 15.90
C GLY A 355 -1.71 12.69 15.70
N MET A 356 -0.47 12.94 15.29
CA MET A 356 0.03 14.28 14.99
C MET A 356 0.32 14.43 13.50
N VAL A 357 0.00 15.60 12.96
CA VAL A 357 0.28 15.98 11.59
C VAL A 357 1.30 17.12 11.59
N VAL A 358 2.39 16.92 10.87
CA VAL A 358 3.49 17.88 10.73
C VAL A 358 3.62 18.27 9.27
N ALA A 359 4.04 19.49 8.98
CA ALA A 359 4.26 19.93 7.61
C ALA A 359 5.38 19.10 6.93
N PRO A 360 5.23 18.73 5.64
CA PRO A 360 6.27 18.00 4.92
C PRO A 360 7.57 18.81 4.83
N GLY A 361 8.71 18.16 5.10
CA GLY A 361 10.02 18.78 5.04
C GLY A 361 10.44 19.56 6.29
N ASP A 362 9.56 19.67 7.29
CA ASP A 362 9.85 20.38 8.54
C ASP A 362 10.41 19.41 9.59
N ALA A 363 11.74 19.31 9.64
CA ALA A 363 12.44 18.43 10.57
C ALA A 363 12.39 18.94 12.03
N ASP A 364 12.29 20.25 12.24
CA ASP A 364 12.20 20.83 13.58
C ASP A 364 10.83 20.50 14.18
N ALA A 365 9.75 20.76 13.45
CA ALA A 365 8.40 20.40 13.89
C ALA A 365 8.23 18.89 14.08
N LEU A 366 8.88 18.04 13.26
CA LEU A 366 8.86 16.60 13.46
C LEU A 366 9.59 16.19 14.74
N ALA A 367 10.75 16.74 15.01
CA ALA A 367 11.49 16.50 16.24
C ALA A 367 10.71 16.95 17.48
N ASP A 368 10.10 18.13 17.44
CA ASP A 368 9.25 18.65 18.51
C ASP A 368 8.03 17.75 18.78
N ALA A 369 7.36 17.27 17.73
CA ALA A 369 6.24 16.34 17.84
C ALA A 369 6.67 15.00 18.48
N ILE A 370 7.82 14.47 18.08
CA ILE A 370 8.38 13.25 18.68
C ILE A 370 8.70 13.49 20.15
N ALA A 371 9.40 14.60 20.50
CA ALA A 371 9.76 14.94 21.87
C ALA A 371 8.51 15.12 22.75
N GLN A 372 7.49 15.81 22.27
CA GLN A 372 6.21 15.98 22.96
C GLN A 372 5.57 14.64 23.30
N LEU A 373 5.45 13.75 22.31
CA LEU A 373 4.87 12.42 22.53
C LEU A 373 5.77 11.54 23.40
N ALA A 374 7.08 11.65 23.29
CA ALA A 374 8.01 10.90 24.13
C ALA A 374 7.83 11.23 25.62
N MET A 375 7.57 12.49 25.95
CA MET A 375 7.36 12.97 27.33
C MET A 375 5.95 12.66 27.88
N SER A 376 4.97 12.33 27.04
CA SER A 376 3.57 12.16 27.46
C SER A 376 3.01 10.79 27.11
N ARG A 377 3.22 9.82 27.99
CA ARG A 377 2.60 8.48 27.85
C ARG A 377 1.07 8.54 27.76
N PRO A 378 0.36 9.35 28.58
CA PRO A 378 -1.10 9.43 28.45
C PRO A 378 -1.56 9.93 27.08
N GLN A 379 -0.84 10.88 26.46
CA GLN A 379 -1.15 11.38 25.12
C GLN A 379 -0.94 10.29 24.06
N ARG A 380 0.16 9.53 24.14
CA ARG A 380 0.40 8.39 23.23
C ARG A 380 -0.72 7.34 23.34
N GLU A 381 -1.12 6.98 24.56
CA GLU A 381 -2.18 5.99 24.81
C GLU A 381 -3.54 6.47 24.29
N ALA A 382 -3.90 7.73 24.53
CA ALA A 382 -5.16 8.30 24.01
C ALA A 382 -5.21 8.31 22.47
N MET A 383 -4.12 8.76 21.82
CA MET A 383 -4.03 8.74 20.35
C MET A 383 -4.04 7.32 19.81
N GLY A 384 -3.33 6.40 20.43
CA GLY A 384 -3.30 5.00 20.05
C GLY A 384 -4.68 4.33 20.15
N ALA A 385 -5.43 4.60 21.22
CA ALA A 385 -6.80 4.11 21.38
C ALA A 385 -7.76 4.64 20.30
N ALA A 386 -7.66 5.94 19.98
CA ALA A 386 -8.44 6.54 18.90
C ALA A 386 -8.07 5.98 17.51
N ALA A 387 -6.77 5.75 17.27
CA ALA A 387 -6.28 5.12 16.05
C ALA A 387 -6.78 3.67 15.90
N ARG A 388 -6.73 2.89 16.97
CA ARG A 388 -7.27 1.51 17.01
C ARG A 388 -8.76 1.46 16.74
N SER A 389 -9.54 2.28 17.42
CA SER A 389 -10.99 2.36 17.22
C SER A 389 -11.34 2.66 15.76
N PHE A 390 -10.63 3.60 15.13
CA PHE A 390 -10.81 3.89 13.71
C PHE A 390 -10.46 2.69 12.82
N ALA A 391 -9.38 1.99 13.11
CA ALA A 391 -9.00 0.81 12.34
C ALA A 391 -10.05 -0.29 12.41
N GLU A 392 -10.65 -0.51 13.59
CA GLU A 392 -11.71 -1.50 13.82
C GLU A 392 -13.03 -1.16 13.12
N THR A 393 -13.36 0.14 12.99
CA THR A 393 -14.65 0.56 12.41
C THR A 393 -14.58 0.82 10.92
N GLU A 394 -13.43 1.29 10.41
CA GLU A 394 -13.31 1.80 9.04
C GLU A 394 -12.34 0.99 8.16
N LEU A 395 -11.42 0.20 8.75
CA LEU A 395 -10.34 -0.45 8.00
C LEU A 395 -10.30 -1.98 8.16
N ASP A 396 -11.23 -2.61 8.92
CA ASP A 396 -11.26 -4.07 9.07
C ASP A 396 -11.96 -4.79 7.90
#